data_3bb2b5b97ba74fe1e72d57ea8718be8a
#
_entry.id   3bb2b5b97ba74fe1e72d57ea8718be8a
#
_cell.length_a   1.000
_cell.length_b   1.000
_cell.length_c   1.000
_cell.angle_alpha   90.00
_cell.angle_beta   90.00
_cell.angle_gamma   90.00
#
_symmetry.space_group_name_H-M   'P 1'
#
loop_
_entity.id
_entity.type
_entity.pdbx_description
1 polymer ?
#
loop_
_entity_poly.entity_id
_entity_poly.type
_entity_poly.pdbx_seq_one_letter_code
_entity_poly.pdbx_strand_id
1 'polypeptide(L)'
;MRKYVVILLMLLVIPGLLFAEIFPKTGTAGLQFLKIGIGARALGMGEAYTAVTNDISSIYWNPAGLALKSQDQVMFSHTKWVADINYEFVAYSKVTSVGTFGISTALLHMDYMDVTDEPSFGPTGETFTCYDLMTGLTYSNAFTDKFSFGANVKYVYEKLDEYSVGGIAVDIGSLYNTGWHNVTIGMAIKNFGPDLKYELDEDGDGSLNEDPFDLIDNDGDGLIDEDREEFPFKIPMGFSLGIAMDLYERDNQLLLASVQLDNCVDRQETYNIGMEYKISAFKIRSGYQINYDATSYSVGFGWSIPTSFAVIDIDYSYTDMGYLTEDFLSTPMRLSLKLSF
;
A
#
# COMPACT_ATOMS: atom_id res chain seq x y z
N MET A 1 -23.05 25.38 -14.16
CA MET A 1 -23.58 24.21 -14.96
C MET A 1 -22.50 23.18 -15.28
N ARG A 2 -21.34 23.52 -15.87
CA ARG A 2 -20.31 22.51 -16.25
C ARG A 2 -19.72 21.73 -15.08
N LYS A 3 -19.57 22.30 -13.87
CA LYS A 3 -19.09 21.59 -12.67
C LYS A 3 -20.04 20.44 -12.26
N TYR A 4 -21.33 20.66 -12.37
CA TYR A 4 -22.35 19.65 -12.04
C TYR A 4 -22.41 18.51 -13.06
N VAL A 5 -21.99 18.77 -14.32
CA VAL A 5 -21.91 17.73 -15.36
C VAL A 5 -20.81 16.71 -15.06
N VAL A 6 -19.64 17.15 -14.52
CA VAL A 6 -18.56 16.22 -14.14
C VAL A 6 -18.91 15.43 -12.91
N ILE A 7 -19.54 16.07 -11.92
CA ILE A 7 -20.05 15.37 -10.72
C ILE A 7 -21.14 14.37 -11.15
N LEU A 8 -22.00 14.74 -12.10
CA LEU A 8 -23.01 13.84 -12.65
C LEU A 8 -22.40 12.70 -13.46
N LEU A 9 -21.34 12.94 -14.22
CA LEU A 9 -20.57 11.92 -14.93
C LEU A 9 -19.82 10.99 -13.97
N MET A 10 -19.23 11.51 -12.91
CA MET A 10 -18.63 10.70 -11.83
C MET A 10 -19.70 9.82 -11.16
N LEU A 11 -20.90 10.34 -10.91
CA LEU A 11 -22.02 9.60 -10.32
C LEU A 11 -22.65 8.60 -11.28
N LEU A 12 -22.59 8.81 -12.60
CA LEU A 12 -23.14 7.90 -13.62
C LEU A 12 -22.25 6.71 -13.95
N VAL A 13 -20.93 6.82 -13.67
CA VAL A 13 -19.99 5.70 -13.87
C VAL A 13 -20.17 4.63 -12.77
N ILE A 14 -20.59 5.03 -11.58
CA ILE A 14 -20.74 4.14 -10.41
C ILE A 14 -21.79 3.03 -10.62
N PRO A 15 -23.02 3.26 -11.13
CA PRO A 15 -24.04 2.22 -11.24
C PRO A 15 -23.78 1.16 -12.32
N GLY A 16 -23.03 1.49 -13.36
CA GLY A 16 -22.77 0.56 -14.47
C GLY A 16 -21.78 -0.55 -14.15
N LEU A 17 -21.05 -0.42 -13.03
CA LEU A 17 -19.98 -1.33 -12.61
C LEU A 17 -20.43 -2.35 -11.54
N LEU A 18 -21.67 -2.24 -11.04
CA LEU A 18 -22.17 -3.04 -9.91
C LEU A 18 -22.71 -4.43 -10.29
N PHE A 19 -22.62 -4.88 -11.54
CA PHE A 19 -23.27 -6.10 -12.01
C PHE A 19 -22.37 -7.13 -12.69
N ALA A 20 -21.05 -7.11 -12.42
CA ALA A 20 -20.21 -8.21 -12.87
C ALA A 20 -20.27 -9.36 -11.84
N GLU A 21 -20.90 -10.49 -12.18
CA GLU A 21 -20.71 -11.73 -11.45
C GLU A 21 -19.25 -12.18 -11.65
N ILE A 22 -18.48 -12.18 -10.58
CA ILE A 22 -17.07 -12.53 -10.62
C ILE A 22 -16.85 -13.77 -9.76
N PHE A 23 -16.14 -14.75 -10.32
CA PHE A 23 -15.62 -15.87 -9.54
C PHE A 23 -14.77 -15.35 -8.39
N PRO A 24 -14.96 -15.85 -7.15
CA PRO A 24 -14.15 -15.43 -6.02
C PRO A 24 -12.68 -15.77 -6.28
N LYS A 25 -11.84 -14.75 -6.38
CA LYS A 25 -10.39 -14.86 -6.57
C LYS A 25 -9.64 -14.80 -5.25
N THR A 26 -10.37 -14.77 -4.15
CA THR A 26 -9.83 -14.58 -2.78
C THR A 26 -8.86 -15.68 -2.42
N GLY A 27 -7.71 -15.32 -1.85
CA GLY A 27 -6.70 -16.28 -1.37
C GLY A 27 -5.79 -16.86 -2.45
N THR A 28 -5.73 -16.26 -3.65
CA THR A 28 -4.90 -16.75 -4.76
C THR A 28 -3.54 -16.04 -4.89
N ALA A 29 -3.20 -15.15 -3.97
CA ALA A 29 -1.91 -14.45 -3.92
C ALA A 29 -1.31 -14.51 -2.51
N GLY A 30 0.03 -14.57 -2.42
CA GLY A 30 0.80 -14.39 -1.18
C GLY A 30 1.21 -12.94 -0.97
N LEU A 31 2.13 -12.68 -0.03
CA LEU A 31 2.69 -11.34 0.26
C LEU A 31 1.61 -10.27 0.48
N GLN A 32 0.59 -10.61 1.28
CA GLN A 32 -0.60 -9.77 1.47
C GLN A 32 -0.30 -8.41 2.10
N PHE A 33 0.83 -8.26 2.79
CA PHE A 33 1.28 -7.00 3.37
C PHE A 33 1.47 -5.90 2.30
N LEU A 34 1.73 -6.25 1.05
CA LEU A 34 1.86 -5.29 -0.07
C LEU A 34 0.56 -4.55 -0.38
N LYS A 35 -0.58 -5.02 0.14
CA LYS A 35 -1.90 -4.35 0.01
C LYS A 35 -2.19 -3.40 1.17
N ILE A 36 -1.41 -3.44 2.25
CA ILE A 36 -1.59 -2.52 3.38
C ILE A 36 -1.16 -1.13 2.96
N GLY A 37 -2.11 -0.20 2.92
CA GLY A 37 -1.86 1.18 2.50
C GLY A 37 -0.89 1.93 3.42
N ILE A 38 -0.13 2.85 2.85
CA ILE A 38 0.92 3.62 3.53
C ILE A 38 0.55 5.10 3.60
N GLY A 39 0.85 5.72 4.72
CA GLY A 39 0.72 7.15 4.94
C GLY A 39 -0.67 7.59 5.37
N ALA A 40 -0.74 8.27 6.52
CA ALA A 40 -2.01 8.72 7.13
C ALA A 40 -2.82 9.65 6.22
N ARG A 41 -2.18 10.43 5.33
CA ARG A 41 -2.88 11.28 4.38
C ARG A 41 -3.74 10.49 3.41
N ALA A 42 -3.17 9.46 2.78
CA ALA A 42 -3.86 8.64 1.78
C ALA A 42 -4.99 7.82 2.41
N LEU A 43 -4.71 7.23 3.57
CA LEU A 43 -5.67 6.42 4.29
C LEU A 43 -6.81 7.23 4.88
N GLY A 44 -6.55 8.47 5.33
CA GLY A 44 -7.59 9.40 5.73
C GLY A 44 -8.52 9.82 4.58
N MET A 45 -8.10 9.63 3.33
CA MET A 45 -8.91 9.83 2.11
C MET A 45 -9.51 8.52 1.59
N GLY A 46 -9.56 7.44 2.39
CA GLY A 46 -10.11 6.14 1.98
C GLY A 46 -9.37 5.51 0.81
N GLU A 47 -8.05 5.74 0.72
CA GLU A 47 -7.18 5.23 -0.35
C GLU A 47 -7.49 5.78 -1.77
N ALA A 48 -8.41 6.74 -1.92
CA ALA A 48 -8.67 7.42 -3.18
C ALA A 48 -7.52 8.37 -3.55
N TYR A 49 -6.33 7.83 -3.76
CA TYR A 49 -5.10 8.62 -3.75
C TYR A 49 -4.26 8.55 -5.04
N THR A 50 -4.49 7.61 -5.96
CA THR A 50 -3.69 7.40 -7.18
C THR A 50 -3.59 8.65 -8.07
N ALA A 51 -4.63 9.50 -8.12
CA ALA A 51 -4.63 10.77 -8.86
C ALA A 51 -4.26 12.00 -8.01
N VAL A 52 -4.21 11.84 -6.68
CA VAL A 52 -3.92 12.92 -5.71
C VAL A 52 -2.43 12.97 -5.36
N THR A 53 -1.69 11.92 -5.70
CA THR A 53 -0.28 11.74 -5.35
C THR A 53 0.54 12.96 -5.78
N ASN A 54 1.01 13.70 -4.80
CA ASN A 54 1.85 14.89 -4.97
C ASN A 54 2.84 15.07 -3.82
N ASP A 55 3.23 13.99 -3.15
CA ASP A 55 4.24 13.96 -2.10
C ASP A 55 5.00 12.63 -2.12
N ILE A 56 5.94 12.43 -1.19
CA ILE A 56 6.82 11.26 -1.16
C ILE A 56 6.07 9.93 -1.01
N SER A 57 4.85 9.91 -0.46
CA SER A 57 4.02 8.71 -0.41
C SER A 57 3.62 8.19 -1.80
N SER A 58 3.83 9.00 -2.84
CA SER A 58 3.69 8.62 -4.26
C SER A 58 4.50 7.38 -4.61
N ILE A 59 5.64 7.14 -3.95
CA ILE A 59 6.46 5.93 -4.15
C ILE A 59 5.60 4.65 -4.07
N TYR A 60 4.65 4.62 -3.15
CA TYR A 60 3.76 3.47 -2.95
C TYR A 60 2.48 3.55 -3.80
N TRP A 61 1.84 4.75 -3.88
CA TRP A 61 0.51 4.87 -4.48
C TRP A 61 0.54 5.03 -6.00
N ASN A 62 1.42 5.89 -6.50
CA ASN A 62 1.60 6.15 -7.93
C ASN A 62 2.95 6.85 -8.12
N PRO A 63 4.00 6.13 -8.54
CA PRO A 63 5.35 6.67 -8.62
C PRO A 63 5.49 7.93 -9.49
N ALA A 64 4.57 8.18 -10.43
CA ALA A 64 4.55 9.40 -11.25
C ALA A 64 4.38 10.68 -10.42
N GLY A 65 3.79 10.60 -9.23
CA GLY A 65 3.56 11.76 -8.35
C GLY A 65 4.84 12.38 -7.80
N LEU A 66 5.94 11.62 -7.73
CA LEU A 66 7.23 12.16 -7.31
C LEU A 66 7.77 13.23 -8.26
N ALA A 67 7.45 13.16 -9.57
CA ALA A 67 7.88 14.16 -10.54
C ALA A 67 7.28 15.55 -10.31
N LEU A 68 6.19 15.65 -9.56
CA LEU A 68 5.50 16.91 -9.27
C LEU A 68 6.15 17.69 -8.11
N LYS A 69 7.26 17.21 -7.56
CA LYS A 69 7.95 17.81 -6.44
C LYS A 69 9.08 18.75 -6.86
N SER A 70 9.23 19.82 -6.09
CA SER A 70 10.30 20.80 -6.24
C SER A 70 11.31 20.77 -5.09
N GLN A 71 11.10 19.92 -4.08
CA GLN A 71 11.92 19.84 -2.87
C GLN A 71 12.20 18.39 -2.52
N ASP A 72 13.33 18.16 -1.91
CA ASP A 72 13.69 16.87 -1.31
C ASP A 72 12.74 16.59 -0.14
N GLN A 73 12.37 15.32 0.04
CA GLN A 73 11.45 14.91 1.11
C GLN A 73 11.94 13.66 1.82
N VAL A 74 11.65 13.62 3.12
CA VAL A 74 11.76 12.42 3.96
C VAL A 74 10.39 12.16 4.57
N MET A 75 10.00 10.90 4.67
CA MET A 75 8.77 10.48 5.33
C MET A 75 9.04 9.31 6.24
N PHE A 76 8.42 9.32 7.39
CA PHE A 76 8.23 8.19 8.29
C PHE A 76 6.75 8.00 8.52
N SER A 77 6.27 6.74 8.49
CA SER A 77 4.90 6.38 8.83
C SER A 77 4.88 5.15 9.70
N HIS A 78 4.14 5.23 10.79
CA HIS A 78 3.87 4.13 11.70
C HIS A 78 2.39 3.78 11.67
N THR A 79 2.10 2.49 11.55
CA THR A 79 0.73 1.95 11.63
C THR A 79 0.71 0.86 12.68
N LYS A 80 -0.06 1.06 13.74
CA LYS A 80 -0.46 -0.03 14.62
C LYS A 80 -1.59 -0.78 13.92
N TRP A 81 -1.31 -1.98 13.44
CA TRP A 81 -2.25 -2.84 12.75
C TRP A 81 -3.05 -3.70 13.75
N VAL A 82 -3.97 -4.53 13.25
CA VAL A 82 -4.70 -5.50 14.08
C VAL A 82 -3.75 -6.55 14.66
N ALA A 83 -4.14 -7.19 15.77
CA ALA A 83 -3.40 -8.25 16.46
C ALA A 83 -1.97 -7.84 16.90
N ASP A 84 -1.78 -6.57 17.30
CA ASP A 84 -0.51 -5.99 17.76
C ASP A 84 0.63 -6.04 16.73
N ILE A 85 0.29 -6.28 15.45
CA ILE A 85 1.24 -6.18 14.34
C ILE A 85 1.55 -4.70 14.09
N ASN A 86 2.80 -4.39 13.79
CA ASN A 86 3.27 -3.05 13.48
C ASN A 86 3.73 -2.96 12.03
N TYR A 87 3.41 -1.86 11.36
CA TYR A 87 3.83 -1.60 9.99
C TYR A 87 4.52 -0.25 9.89
N GLU A 88 5.81 -0.30 9.60
CA GLU A 88 6.69 0.86 9.49
C GLU A 88 7.00 1.17 8.04
N PHE A 89 7.05 2.44 7.70
CA PHE A 89 7.47 2.88 6.38
C PHE A 89 8.40 4.08 6.49
N VAL A 90 9.51 4.01 5.78
CA VAL A 90 10.48 5.12 5.64
C VAL A 90 10.75 5.35 4.17
N ALA A 91 10.81 6.61 3.75
CA ALA A 91 11.18 6.96 2.39
C ALA A 91 11.99 8.27 2.35
N TYR A 92 12.86 8.37 1.36
CA TYR A 92 13.57 9.57 0.97
C TYR A 92 13.43 9.81 -0.53
N SER A 93 13.20 11.04 -0.93
CA SER A 93 13.19 11.45 -2.34
C SER A 93 14.10 12.63 -2.58
N LYS A 94 14.81 12.59 -3.70
CA LYS A 94 15.73 13.62 -4.15
C LYS A 94 15.34 14.15 -5.51
N VAL A 95 15.11 15.45 -5.59
CA VAL A 95 14.84 16.17 -6.84
C VAL A 95 16.14 16.49 -7.55
N THR A 96 16.22 16.16 -8.83
CA THR A 96 17.40 16.43 -9.67
C THR A 96 16.97 17.07 -11.00
N SER A 97 17.94 17.56 -11.77
CA SER A 97 17.68 18.12 -13.11
C SER A 97 17.21 17.11 -14.15
N VAL A 98 17.39 15.81 -13.89
CA VAL A 98 17.02 14.71 -14.81
C VAL A 98 15.79 13.94 -14.34
N GLY A 99 15.17 14.35 -13.25
CA GLY A 99 14.00 13.70 -12.64
C GLY A 99 14.16 13.53 -11.13
N THR A 100 13.19 12.93 -10.50
CA THR A 100 13.17 12.68 -9.06
C THR A 100 13.44 11.20 -8.77
N PHE A 101 14.40 10.94 -7.90
CA PHE A 101 14.75 9.62 -7.41
C PHE A 101 14.18 9.43 -6.01
N GLY A 102 13.75 8.21 -5.70
CA GLY A 102 13.26 7.83 -4.39
C GLY A 102 13.83 6.50 -3.94
N ILE A 103 13.98 6.35 -2.63
CA ILE A 103 14.25 5.08 -1.96
C ILE A 103 13.24 4.92 -0.84
N SER A 104 12.73 3.71 -0.65
CA SER A 104 11.77 3.42 0.40
C SER A 104 11.97 2.03 0.97
N THR A 105 11.57 1.87 2.23
CA THR A 105 11.52 0.58 2.93
C THR A 105 10.25 0.52 3.74
N ALA A 106 9.56 -0.62 3.69
CA ALA A 106 8.44 -0.96 4.55
C ALA A 106 8.73 -2.26 5.29
N LEU A 107 8.37 -2.32 6.56
CA LEU A 107 8.54 -3.47 7.43
C LEU A 107 7.24 -3.74 8.19
N LEU A 108 6.64 -4.90 7.95
CA LEU A 108 5.58 -5.45 8.80
C LEU A 108 6.21 -6.42 9.76
N HIS A 109 5.94 -6.30 11.04
CA HIS A 109 6.52 -7.18 12.06
C HIS A 109 5.59 -7.33 13.25
N MET A 110 5.81 -8.41 13.97
CA MET A 110 5.11 -8.73 15.21
C MET A 110 6.10 -9.10 16.28
N ASP A 111 5.66 -9.08 17.54
CA ASP A 111 6.45 -9.58 18.66
C ASP A 111 6.59 -11.11 18.59
N TYR A 112 7.57 -11.66 19.34
CA TYR A 112 7.74 -13.10 19.45
C TYR A 112 6.50 -13.75 20.07
N MET A 113 6.08 -14.87 19.47
CA MET A 113 4.99 -15.71 19.97
C MET A 113 5.55 -17.02 20.53
N ASP A 114 4.94 -17.50 21.61
CA ASP A 114 5.29 -18.80 22.19
C ASP A 114 4.79 -19.94 21.29
N VAL A 115 5.65 -20.92 21.04
CA VAL A 115 5.25 -22.19 20.44
C VAL A 115 4.48 -22.98 21.49
N THR A 116 3.29 -23.45 21.13
CA THR A 116 2.43 -24.27 22.00
C THR A 116 2.17 -25.61 21.36
N ASP A 117 2.23 -26.69 22.13
CA ASP A 117 1.88 -28.04 21.69
C ASP A 117 0.80 -28.68 22.58
N GLU A 118 0.08 -29.66 22.04
CA GLU A 118 -0.94 -30.40 22.80
C GLU A 118 -0.37 -31.20 23.97
N PRO A 119 0.80 -31.87 23.86
CA PRO A 119 1.36 -32.66 24.97
C PRO A 119 1.73 -31.84 26.18
N SER A 120 2.22 -30.62 26.04
CA SER A 120 2.60 -29.73 27.14
C SER A 120 1.44 -28.96 27.74
N PHE A 121 0.28 -28.90 27.07
CA PHE A 121 -0.86 -28.05 27.43
C PHE A 121 -0.50 -26.57 27.65
N GLY A 122 0.52 -26.08 26.98
CA GLY A 122 0.99 -24.71 27.12
C GLY A 122 2.26 -24.42 26.28
N PRO A 123 2.96 -23.31 26.59
CA PRO A 123 4.18 -22.96 25.90
C PRO A 123 5.27 -24.02 26.05
N THR A 124 5.92 -24.37 24.96
CA THR A 124 7.07 -25.30 24.93
C THR A 124 8.35 -24.68 25.48
N GLY A 125 8.42 -23.35 25.53
CA GLY A 125 9.60 -22.55 25.84
C GLY A 125 10.37 -22.09 24.58
N GLU A 126 9.91 -22.50 23.42
CA GLU A 126 10.39 -21.99 22.12
C GLU A 126 9.52 -20.83 21.66
N THR A 127 10.07 -19.91 20.86
CA THR A 127 9.37 -18.76 20.32
C THR A 127 9.64 -18.62 18.85
N PHE A 128 8.66 -18.11 18.09
CA PHE A 128 8.80 -17.78 16.68
C PHE A 128 8.37 -16.34 16.39
N THR A 129 8.76 -15.82 15.25
CA THR A 129 8.36 -14.49 14.77
C THR A 129 8.16 -14.52 13.26
N CYS A 130 7.29 -13.62 12.78
CA CYS A 130 7.04 -13.42 11.35
C CYS A 130 7.30 -11.95 11.01
N TYR A 131 7.86 -11.70 9.84
CA TYR A 131 8.06 -10.34 9.34
C TYR A 131 8.08 -10.30 7.81
N ASP A 132 7.64 -9.16 7.27
CA ASP A 132 7.64 -8.87 5.85
C ASP A 132 8.41 -7.60 5.59
N LEU A 133 9.24 -7.59 4.56
CA LEU A 133 10.09 -6.49 4.16
C LEU A 133 9.86 -6.13 2.70
N MET A 134 9.75 -4.85 2.42
CA MET A 134 9.80 -4.30 1.06
C MET A 134 10.86 -3.19 1.02
N THR A 135 11.75 -3.22 0.04
CA THR A 135 12.68 -2.12 -0.24
C THR A 135 12.62 -1.77 -1.71
N GLY A 136 12.46 -0.49 -2.05
CA GLY A 136 12.24 -0.03 -3.42
C GLY A 136 13.10 1.15 -3.83
N LEU A 137 13.41 1.19 -5.14
CA LEU A 137 14.06 2.31 -5.81
C LEU A 137 13.11 2.87 -6.86
N THR A 138 12.82 4.16 -6.76
CA THR A 138 11.86 4.85 -7.62
C THR A 138 12.56 5.89 -8.48
N TYR A 139 12.13 5.98 -9.73
CA TYR A 139 12.45 7.08 -10.64
C TYR A 139 11.17 7.67 -11.22
N SER A 140 11.09 8.99 -11.27
CA SER A 140 9.95 9.70 -11.84
C SER A 140 10.37 10.96 -12.58
N ASN A 141 9.68 11.25 -13.68
CA ASN A 141 9.94 12.44 -14.47
C ASN A 141 8.65 13.04 -15.06
N ALA A 142 8.60 14.37 -15.13
CA ALA A 142 7.57 15.11 -15.86
C ALA A 142 8.03 15.31 -17.30
N PHE A 143 7.39 14.61 -18.25
CA PHE A 143 7.71 14.74 -19.67
C PHE A 143 7.13 16.00 -20.29
N THR A 144 6.03 16.48 -19.75
CA THR A 144 5.38 17.73 -20.12
C THR A 144 4.77 18.38 -18.89
N ASP A 145 4.32 19.62 -19.00
CA ASP A 145 3.60 20.34 -17.94
C ASP A 145 2.31 19.61 -17.48
N LYS A 146 1.84 18.65 -18.28
CA LYS A 146 0.58 17.92 -18.02
C LYS A 146 0.77 16.44 -17.75
N PHE A 147 1.90 15.87 -18.14
CA PHE A 147 2.10 14.43 -18.09
C PHE A 147 3.39 14.07 -17.36
N SER A 148 3.24 13.24 -16.33
CA SER A 148 4.35 12.61 -15.62
C SER A 148 4.23 11.09 -15.62
N PHE A 149 5.38 10.45 -15.51
CA PHE A 149 5.54 9.01 -15.45
C PHE A 149 6.55 8.63 -14.39
N GLY A 150 6.36 7.49 -13.76
CA GLY A 150 7.28 6.96 -12.75
C GLY A 150 7.28 5.44 -12.73
N ALA A 151 8.39 4.90 -12.29
CA ALA A 151 8.57 3.47 -12.07
C ALA A 151 9.27 3.25 -10.72
N ASN A 152 8.90 2.17 -10.04
CA ASN A 152 9.51 1.72 -8.81
C ASN A 152 9.87 0.24 -8.96
N VAL A 153 11.12 -0.11 -8.73
CA VAL A 153 11.59 -1.50 -8.65
C VAL A 153 11.80 -1.82 -7.20
N LYS A 154 11.17 -2.88 -6.70
CA LYS A 154 11.21 -3.26 -5.30
C LYS A 154 11.56 -4.73 -5.12
N TYR A 155 12.36 -4.99 -4.11
CA TYR A 155 12.57 -6.30 -3.54
C TYR A 155 11.57 -6.50 -2.42
N VAL A 156 10.90 -7.66 -2.42
CA VAL A 156 9.93 -8.07 -1.41
C VAL A 156 10.42 -9.35 -0.76
N TYR A 157 10.21 -9.47 0.54
CA TYR A 157 10.62 -10.63 1.31
C TYR A 157 9.62 -10.86 2.43
N GLU A 158 9.25 -12.11 2.65
CA GLU A 158 8.37 -12.55 3.75
C GLU A 158 9.04 -13.71 4.47
N LYS A 159 9.02 -13.69 5.78
CA LYS A 159 9.46 -14.78 6.63
C LYS A 159 8.34 -15.16 7.59
N LEU A 160 7.92 -16.43 7.50
CA LEU A 160 6.89 -17.05 8.31
C LEU A 160 7.51 -18.25 9.03
N ASP A 161 8.06 -18.02 10.22
CA ASP A 161 8.77 -19.02 11.01
C ASP A 161 9.95 -19.61 10.24
N GLU A 162 9.90 -20.86 9.83
CA GLU A 162 10.94 -21.57 9.05
C GLU A 162 10.85 -21.27 7.55
N TYR A 163 9.69 -20.84 7.07
CA TYR A 163 9.47 -20.55 5.65
C TYR A 163 9.87 -19.13 5.28
N SER A 164 10.49 -18.98 4.13
CA SER A 164 10.79 -17.67 3.59
C SER A 164 10.49 -17.59 2.09
N VAL A 165 10.27 -16.40 1.60
CA VAL A 165 10.11 -16.13 0.18
C VAL A 165 10.63 -14.73 -0.15
N GLY A 166 11.32 -14.62 -1.27
CA GLY A 166 11.84 -13.35 -1.76
C GLY A 166 11.64 -13.18 -3.26
N GLY A 167 11.47 -11.95 -3.70
CA GLY A 167 11.30 -11.68 -5.12
C GLY A 167 11.37 -10.21 -5.50
N ILE A 168 11.32 -9.96 -6.80
CA ILE A 168 11.34 -8.61 -7.37
C ILE A 168 9.96 -8.29 -7.94
N ALA A 169 9.45 -7.10 -7.61
CA ALA A 169 8.25 -6.56 -8.20
C ALA A 169 8.48 -5.14 -8.74
N VAL A 170 7.68 -4.75 -9.71
CA VAL A 170 7.76 -3.44 -10.37
C VAL A 170 6.40 -2.74 -10.26
N ASP A 171 6.45 -1.45 -9.93
CA ASP A 171 5.30 -0.57 -10.03
C ASP A 171 5.53 0.46 -11.14
N ILE A 172 4.48 0.76 -11.87
CA ILE A 172 4.50 1.76 -12.95
C ILE A 172 3.33 2.69 -12.73
N GLY A 173 3.56 3.99 -12.87
CA GLY A 173 2.53 4.98 -12.71
C GLY A 173 2.56 6.10 -13.74
N SER A 174 1.41 6.70 -13.96
CA SER A 174 1.26 7.90 -14.77
C SER A 174 0.26 8.86 -14.17
N LEU A 175 0.49 10.15 -14.38
CA LEU A 175 -0.42 11.23 -14.04
C LEU A 175 -0.61 12.14 -15.24
N TYR A 176 -1.84 12.50 -15.53
CA TYR A 176 -2.21 13.43 -16.57
C TYR A 176 -3.11 14.53 -16.01
N ASN A 177 -2.60 15.77 -16.02
CA ASN A 177 -3.39 16.95 -15.68
C ASN A 177 -4.06 17.48 -16.96
N THR A 178 -5.38 17.47 -16.98
CA THR A 178 -6.14 17.88 -18.17
C THR A 178 -6.04 19.38 -18.46
N GLY A 179 -5.61 20.17 -17.48
CA GLY A 179 -5.61 21.64 -17.52
C GLY A 179 -7.01 22.26 -17.36
N TRP A 180 -8.04 21.43 -17.15
CA TRP A 180 -9.41 21.89 -16.94
C TRP A 180 -9.81 21.67 -15.47
N HIS A 181 -10.04 22.75 -14.71
CA HIS A 181 -10.38 22.73 -13.29
C HIS A 181 -9.45 21.83 -12.43
N ASN A 182 -8.17 21.78 -12.76
CA ASN A 182 -7.18 20.93 -12.11
C ASN A 182 -7.58 19.44 -12.05
N VAL A 183 -8.39 18.98 -13.02
CA VAL A 183 -8.73 17.56 -13.11
C VAL A 183 -7.46 16.79 -13.47
N THR A 184 -7.10 15.88 -12.58
CA THR A 184 -5.95 14.96 -12.76
C THR A 184 -6.47 13.54 -12.87
N ILE A 185 -5.96 12.80 -13.85
CA ILE A 185 -6.19 11.37 -14.04
C ILE A 185 -4.90 10.66 -13.67
N GLY A 186 -5.00 9.69 -12.77
CA GLY A 186 -3.88 8.86 -12.33
C GLY A 186 -4.12 7.40 -12.67
N MET A 187 -3.10 6.72 -13.17
CA MET A 187 -3.10 5.28 -13.38
C MET A 187 -1.84 4.69 -12.75
N ALA A 188 -1.99 3.53 -12.11
CA ALA A 188 -0.88 2.78 -11.56
C ALA A 188 -1.10 1.28 -11.74
N ILE A 189 -0.04 0.57 -12.11
CA ILE A 189 0.08 -0.89 -11.99
C ILE A 189 1.05 -1.13 -10.86
N LYS A 190 0.65 -1.92 -9.88
CA LYS A 190 1.46 -2.22 -8.69
C LYS A 190 1.77 -3.70 -8.60
N ASN A 191 2.92 -4.02 -8.03
CA ASN A 191 3.32 -5.39 -7.72
C ASN A 191 3.37 -6.32 -8.96
N PHE A 192 3.79 -5.80 -10.11
CA PHE A 192 4.03 -6.66 -11.27
C PHE A 192 5.33 -7.45 -11.07
N GLY A 193 5.25 -8.77 -11.04
CA GLY A 193 6.39 -9.66 -10.81
C GLY A 193 6.08 -11.10 -11.19
N PRO A 194 7.09 -11.99 -11.11
CA PRO A 194 6.91 -13.42 -11.34
C PRO A 194 6.08 -14.08 -10.23
N ASP A 195 5.65 -15.30 -10.47
CA ASP A 195 5.16 -16.18 -9.42
C ASP A 195 6.33 -16.54 -8.49
N LEU A 196 6.07 -16.62 -7.21
CA LEU A 196 7.06 -16.90 -6.15
C LEU A 196 6.75 -18.23 -5.49
N LYS A 197 7.74 -18.78 -4.79
CA LYS A 197 7.66 -20.02 -4.03
C LYS A 197 8.28 -19.80 -2.67
N TYR A 198 7.72 -20.43 -1.64
CA TYR A 198 8.38 -20.49 -0.35
C TYR A 198 9.56 -21.44 -0.41
N GLU A 199 10.62 -21.05 0.27
CA GLU A 199 11.83 -21.82 0.47
C GLU A 199 11.84 -22.30 1.92
N LEU A 200 12.17 -23.56 2.12
CA LEU A 200 12.29 -24.21 3.41
C LEU A 200 13.67 -24.87 3.49
N ASP A 201 14.36 -24.66 4.59
CA ASP A 201 15.61 -25.34 4.98
C ASP A 201 15.28 -26.20 6.19
N GLU A 202 14.91 -27.48 5.94
CA GLU A 202 14.38 -28.36 6.97
C GLU A 202 15.44 -28.86 7.94
N ASP A 203 16.67 -29.07 7.45
CA ASP A 203 17.77 -29.59 8.26
C ASP A 203 18.80 -28.54 8.70
N GLY A 204 18.67 -27.29 8.18
CA GLY A 204 19.53 -26.17 8.54
C GLY A 204 20.92 -26.22 7.92
N ASP A 205 21.12 -26.97 6.84
CA ASP A 205 22.42 -27.09 6.18
C ASP A 205 22.71 -26.00 5.14
N GLY A 206 21.70 -25.18 4.82
CA GLY A 206 21.74 -24.08 3.85
C GLY A 206 21.34 -24.44 2.44
N SER A 207 20.97 -25.70 2.18
CA SER A 207 20.26 -26.11 0.99
C SER A 207 18.75 -25.89 1.20
N LEU A 208 18.01 -25.58 0.13
CA LEU A 208 16.61 -25.19 0.25
C LEU A 208 15.72 -26.14 -0.55
N ASN A 209 14.54 -26.45 0.02
CA ASN A 209 13.52 -27.27 -0.62
C ASN A 209 14.02 -28.69 -1.01
N GLU A 210 14.91 -29.26 -0.23
CA GLU A 210 15.37 -30.63 -0.41
C GLU A 210 14.86 -31.54 0.69
N ASP A 211 14.66 -32.80 0.35
CA ASP A 211 14.36 -33.85 1.30
C ASP A 211 15.67 -34.43 1.82
N PRO A 212 15.98 -34.41 3.15
CA PRO A 212 17.21 -34.98 3.68
C PRO A 212 17.36 -36.46 3.29
N PHE A 213 18.55 -36.86 2.85
CA PHE A 213 18.85 -38.28 2.57
C PHE A 213 18.94 -39.11 3.85
N ASP A 214 17.79 -39.32 4.51
CA ASP A 214 17.69 -40.04 5.78
C ASP A 214 16.86 -41.32 5.70
N LEU A 215 16.34 -41.66 4.52
CA LEU A 215 15.47 -42.81 4.26
C LEU A 215 14.08 -42.69 4.93
N ILE A 216 13.62 -41.50 5.18
CA ILE A 216 12.30 -41.15 5.72
C ILE A 216 11.50 -40.44 4.60
N ASP A 217 10.20 -40.69 4.58
CA ASP A 217 9.24 -39.92 3.78
C ASP A 217 8.85 -38.70 4.62
N ASN A 218 9.52 -37.56 4.39
CA ASN A 218 9.41 -36.39 5.26
C ASN A 218 8.14 -35.57 4.99
N ASP A 219 7.57 -35.62 3.79
CA ASP A 219 6.32 -34.92 3.44
C ASP A 219 5.08 -35.84 3.45
N GLY A 220 5.25 -37.14 3.58
CA GLY A 220 4.19 -38.12 3.73
C GLY A 220 3.48 -38.52 2.43
N ASP A 221 4.06 -38.29 1.28
CA ASP A 221 3.48 -38.60 -0.04
C ASP A 221 3.70 -40.06 -0.47
N GLY A 222 4.58 -40.80 0.22
CA GLY A 222 4.92 -42.19 -0.03
C GLY A 222 6.17 -42.43 -0.87
N LEU A 223 6.88 -41.38 -1.21
CA LEU A 223 8.22 -41.45 -1.79
C LEU A 223 9.25 -41.21 -0.67
N ILE A 224 10.51 -41.42 -0.92
CA ILE A 224 11.59 -41.35 0.09
C ILE A 224 12.75 -40.59 -0.52
N ASP A 225 13.31 -39.61 0.22
CA ASP A 225 14.49 -38.85 -0.19
C ASP A 225 14.30 -38.16 -1.56
N GLU A 226 13.17 -37.47 -1.78
CA GLU A 226 12.89 -36.72 -3.00
C GLU A 226 12.72 -35.25 -2.77
N ASP A 227 12.87 -34.45 -3.83
CA ASP A 227 12.62 -33.02 -3.78
C ASP A 227 11.12 -32.73 -3.52
N ARG A 228 10.82 -31.82 -2.62
CA ARG A 228 9.46 -31.41 -2.26
C ARG A 228 8.74 -30.77 -3.44
N GLU A 229 7.45 -31.08 -3.63
CA GLU A 229 6.61 -30.38 -4.60
C GLU A 229 6.43 -28.90 -4.21
N GLU A 230 6.90 -28.01 -5.07
CA GLU A 230 6.82 -26.57 -4.89
C GLU A 230 5.50 -26.00 -5.43
N PHE A 231 4.75 -25.28 -4.62
CA PHE A 231 3.51 -24.62 -5.03
C PHE A 231 3.72 -23.12 -5.27
N PRO A 232 3.87 -22.67 -6.54
CA PRO A 232 4.04 -21.26 -6.84
C PRO A 232 2.76 -20.48 -6.56
N PHE A 233 2.90 -19.26 -6.03
CA PHE A 233 1.81 -18.34 -5.80
C PHE A 233 2.10 -16.97 -6.44
N LYS A 234 1.04 -16.22 -6.71
CA LYS A 234 1.15 -14.90 -7.34
C LYS A 234 1.40 -13.81 -6.31
N ILE A 235 2.16 -12.80 -6.72
CA ILE A 235 2.21 -11.51 -6.01
C ILE A 235 0.86 -10.80 -6.21
N PRO A 236 0.35 -10.02 -5.24
CA PRO A 236 -0.94 -9.33 -5.34
C PRO A 236 -0.85 -8.14 -6.32
N MET A 237 -0.74 -8.44 -7.60
CA MET A 237 -0.71 -7.44 -8.67
C MET A 237 -2.03 -6.68 -8.71
N GLY A 238 -1.94 -5.35 -8.78
CA GLY A 238 -3.10 -4.47 -8.81
C GLY A 238 -3.00 -3.40 -9.89
N PHE A 239 -4.16 -3.02 -10.43
CA PHE A 239 -4.34 -1.86 -11.28
C PHE A 239 -5.23 -0.84 -10.57
N SER A 240 -4.80 0.41 -10.55
CA SER A 240 -5.54 1.53 -9.97
C SER A 240 -5.78 2.62 -11.02
N LEU A 241 -7.01 3.11 -11.09
CA LEU A 241 -7.41 4.25 -11.90
C LEU A 241 -8.09 5.28 -11.00
N GLY A 242 -7.51 6.48 -10.91
CA GLY A 242 -8.04 7.56 -10.10
C GLY A 242 -8.35 8.81 -10.90
N ILE A 243 -9.33 9.58 -10.45
CA ILE A 243 -9.62 10.93 -10.94
C ILE A 243 -9.74 11.84 -9.73
N ALA A 244 -8.99 12.95 -9.74
CA ALA A 244 -9.05 13.96 -8.70
C ALA A 244 -9.37 15.33 -9.30
N MET A 245 -10.02 16.18 -8.51
CA MET A 245 -10.40 17.53 -8.93
C MET A 245 -10.44 18.49 -7.73
N ASP A 246 -10.00 19.73 -7.93
CA ASP A 246 -10.18 20.82 -7.00
C ASP A 246 -11.61 21.37 -7.14
N LEU A 247 -12.48 21.05 -6.16
CA LEU A 247 -13.87 21.51 -6.14
C LEU A 247 -13.99 22.98 -5.80
N TYR A 248 -13.12 23.44 -4.90
CA TYR A 248 -13.09 24.82 -4.43
C TYR A 248 -11.66 25.22 -4.08
N GLU A 249 -11.23 26.37 -4.60
CA GLU A 249 -9.93 26.95 -4.30
C GLU A 249 -10.10 28.47 -4.13
N ARG A 250 -9.70 28.98 -2.98
CA ARG A 250 -9.72 30.40 -2.69
C ARG A 250 -8.76 30.73 -1.55
N ASP A 251 -7.87 31.71 -1.76
CA ASP A 251 -6.90 32.17 -0.78
C ASP A 251 -6.14 30.99 -0.14
N ASN A 252 -6.35 30.75 1.15
CA ASN A 252 -5.72 29.67 1.94
C ASN A 252 -6.63 28.44 2.11
N GLN A 253 -7.62 28.26 1.25
CA GLN A 253 -8.58 27.17 1.32
C GLN A 253 -8.58 26.36 0.02
N LEU A 254 -8.53 25.05 0.13
CA LEU A 254 -8.62 24.11 -0.97
C LEU A 254 -9.52 22.93 -0.57
N LEU A 255 -10.55 22.67 -1.36
CA LEU A 255 -11.33 21.42 -1.26
C LEU A 255 -11.05 20.57 -2.48
N LEU A 256 -10.40 19.43 -2.26
CA LEU A 256 -10.09 18.43 -3.25
C LEU A 256 -11.00 17.23 -3.06
N ALA A 257 -11.48 16.64 -4.16
CA ALA A 257 -12.19 15.37 -4.16
C ALA A 257 -11.50 14.41 -5.13
N SER A 258 -11.55 13.12 -4.80
CA SER A 258 -11.01 12.05 -5.61
C SER A 258 -11.93 10.84 -5.61
N VAL A 259 -11.97 10.13 -6.73
CA VAL A 259 -12.58 8.81 -6.87
C VAL A 259 -11.55 7.87 -7.51
N GLN A 260 -11.56 6.61 -7.09
CA GLN A 260 -10.61 5.61 -7.56
C GLN A 260 -11.28 4.26 -7.72
N LEU A 261 -10.88 3.55 -8.75
CA LEU A 261 -11.17 2.14 -8.99
C LEU A 261 -9.86 1.36 -8.77
N ASP A 262 -9.93 0.31 -7.97
CA ASP A 262 -8.85 -0.65 -7.80
C ASP A 262 -9.29 -2.05 -8.23
N ASN A 263 -8.46 -2.70 -9.02
CA ASN A 263 -8.62 -4.10 -9.42
C ASN A 263 -7.35 -4.87 -9.03
N CYS A 264 -7.47 -5.84 -8.16
CA CYS A 264 -6.39 -6.72 -7.73
C CYS A 264 -6.66 -8.16 -8.19
N VAL A 265 -5.60 -8.92 -8.47
CA VAL A 265 -5.73 -10.30 -8.99
C VAL A 265 -6.45 -11.25 -8.04
N ASP A 266 -6.44 -10.96 -6.74
CA ASP A 266 -6.96 -11.84 -5.67
C ASP A 266 -8.18 -11.28 -4.93
N ARG A 267 -8.84 -10.23 -5.45
CA ARG A 267 -10.08 -9.69 -4.90
C ARG A 267 -10.99 -9.12 -5.98
N GLN A 268 -12.23 -8.82 -5.63
CA GLN A 268 -13.15 -8.08 -6.50
C GLN A 268 -12.72 -6.62 -6.65
N GLU A 269 -13.23 -5.96 -7.67
CA GLU A 269 -13.03 -4.53 -7.89
C GLU A 269 -13.56 -3.74 -6.70
N THR A 270 -12.74 -2.80 -6.24
CA THR A 270 -13.08 -1.91 -5.13
C THR A 270 -13.11 -0.47 -5.61
N TYR A 271 -13.94 0.35 -4.94
CA TYR A 271 -14.10 1.76 -5.28
C TYR A 271 -13.84 2.60 -4.05
N ASN A 272 -13.09 3.67 -4.23
CA ASN A 272 -12.71 4.57 -3.17
C ASN A 272 -13.15 5.99 -3.49
N ILE A 273 -13.69 6.68 -2.50
CA ILE A 273 -14.07 8.08 -2.59
C ILE A 273 -13.35 8.82 -1.47
N GLY A 274 -12.67 9.91 -1.81
CA GLY A 274 -11.89 10.69 -0.85
C GLY A 274 -12.11 12.18 -1.00
N MET A 275 -12.02 12.88 0.12
CA MET A 275 -12.05 14.34 0.17
C MET A 275 -10.97 14.86 1.11
N GLU A 276 -10.28 15.94 0.71
CA GLU A 276 -9.36 16.69 1.56
C GLU A 276 -9.75 18.15 1.55
N TYR A 277 -10.01 18.71 2.72
CA TYR A 277 -10.21 20.14 2.92
C TYR A 277 -9.01 20.73 3.65
N LYS A 278 -8.29 21.60 2.96
CA LYS A 278 -7.16 22.35 3.51
C LYS A 278 -7.63 23.76 3.85
N ILE A 279 -7.33 24.19 5.07
CA ILE A 279 -7.51 25.56 5.53
C ILE A 279 -6.23 26.04 6.21
N SER A 280 -5.49 26.92 5.55
CA SER A 280 -4.19 27.39 6.03
C SER A 280 -3.22 26.23 6.30
N ALA A 281 -2.82 26.01 7.56
CA ALA A 281 -1.93 24.95 7.99
C ALA A 281 -2.65 23.61 8.27
N PHE A 282 -3.97 23.62 8.42
CA PHE A 282 -4.73 22.43 8.82
C PHE A 282 -5.36 21.74 7.61
N LYS A 283 -5.49 20.43 7.72
CA LYS A 283 -6.10 19.56 6.71
C LYS A 283 -7.05 18.60 7.40
N ILE A 284 -8.26 18.48 6.88
CA ILE A 284 -9.27 17.51 7.32
C ILE A 284 -9.57 16.62 6.13
N ARG A 285 -9.66 15.33 6.38
CA ARG A 285 -9.88 14.33 5.34
C ARG A 285 -11.00 13.40 5.73
N SER A 286 -11.70 12.92 4.73
CA SER A 286 -12.64 11.82 4.88
C SER A 286 -12.59 10.94 3.64
N GLY A 287 -12.86 9.66 3.82
CA GLY A 287 -12.91 8.69 2.76
C GLY A 287 -13.96 7.62 3.01
N TYR A 288 -14.38 7.00 1.93
CA TYR A 288 -15.30 5.87 1.95
C TYR A 288 -14.86 4.80 0.95
N GLN A 289 -14.86 3.56 1.39
CA GLN A 289 -14.43 2.39 0.63
C GLN A 289 -15.64 1.49 0.36
N ILE A 290 -15.79 1.05 -0.87
CA ILE A 290 -16.91 0.24 -1.37
C ILE A 290 -16.36 -1.09 -1.88
N ASN A 291 -17.05 -2.18 -1.60
CA ASN A 291 -16.66 -3.57 -1.90
C ASN A 291 -15.38 -4.03 -1.18
N TYR A 292 -15.12 -3.49 0.00
CA TYR A 292 -14.10 -4.02 0.91
C TYR A 292 -14.77 -4.91 1.95
N ASP A 293 -14.09 -5.99 2.34
CA ASP A 293 -14.63 -6.96 3.29
C ASP A 293 -14.73 -6.40 4.71
N ALA A 294 -13.78 -5.57 5.12
CA ALA A 294 -13.69 -5.06 6.49
C ALA A 294 -13.74 -3.54 6.57
N THR A 295 -13.04 -2.82 5.69
CA THR A 295 -12.92 -1.36 5.79
C THR A 295 -14.11 -0.66 5.14
N SER A 296 -14.58 0.45 5.74
CA SER A 296 -15.71 1.21 5.21
C SER A 296 -15.44 2.71 5.12
N TYR A 297 -15.27 3.39 6.24
CA TYR A 297 -14.99 4.82 6.26
C TYR A 297 -13.66 5.13 6.92
N SER A 298 -13.09 6.27 6.55
CA SER A 298 -11.87 6.79 7.15
C SER A 298 -11.98 8.28 7.39
N VAL A 299 -11.25 8.75 8.40
CA VAL A 299 -11.08 10.17 8.70
C VAL A 299 -9.60 10.45 8.94
N GLY A 300 -9.17 11.66 8.61
CA GLY A 300 -7.78 12.06 8.78
C GLY A 300 -7.65 13.53 9.14
N PHE A 301 -6.58 13.84 9.86
CA PHE A 301 -6.18 15.20 10.22
C PHE A 301 -4.73 15.40 9.82
N GLY A 302 -4.41 16.62 9.39
CA GLY A 302 -3.06 17.00 9.05
C GLY A 302 -2.73 18.40 9.52
N TRP A 303 -1.47 18.61 9.87
CA TRP A 303 -0.95 19.91 10.27
C TRP A 303 0.39 20.16 9.60
N SER A 304 0.50 21.29 8.88
CA SER A 304 1.73 21.75 8.23
C SER A 304 2.37 22.85 9.06
N ILE A 305 3.60 22.63 9.48
CA ILE A 305 4.38 23.58 10.30
C ILE A 305 5.54 24.09 9.44
N PRO A 306 5.45 25.30 8.87
CA PRO A 306 6.58 25.88 8.16
C PRO A 306 7.65 26.33 9.18
N THR A 307 8.89 25.89 8.93
CA THR A 307 10.07 26.33 9.69
C THR A 307 11.02 27.10 8.76
N SER A 308 12.11 27.62 9.27
CA SER A 308 13.09 28.38 8.48
C SER A 308 13.85 27.52 7.47
N PHE A 309 13.89 26.18 7.64
CA PHE A 309 14.68 25.27 6.82
C PHE A 309 13.86 24.15 6.17
N ALA A 310 12.65 23.90 6.64
CA ALA A 310 11.79 22.82 6.13
C ALA A 310 10.31 23.08 6.43
N VAL A 311 9.44 22.37 5.72
CA VAL A 311 8.03 22.23 6.11
C VAL A 311 7.86 20.84 6.74
N ILE A 312 7.30 20.82 7.94
CA ILE A 312 6.98 19.60 8.68
C ILE A 312 5.48 19.37 8.54
N ASP A 313 5.09 18.24 7.92
CA ASP A 313 3.70 17.79 7.90
C ASP A 313 3.54 16.63 8.90
N ILE A 314 2.56 16.73 9.77
CA ILE A 314 2.14 15.68 10.71
C ILE A 314 0.73 15.28 10.33
N ASP A 315 0.54 14.02 9.96
CA ASP A 315 -0.74 13.49 9.54
C ASP A 315 -1.15 12.31 10.43
N TYR A 316 -2.41 12.27 10.81
CA TYR A 316 -3.04 11.19 11.56
C TYR A 316 -4.27 10.70 10.82
N SER A 317 -4.52 9.38 10.81
CA SER A 317 -5.74 8.82 10.27
C SER A 317 -6.26 7.64 11.08
N TYR A 318 -7.57 7.53 11.05
CA TYR A 318 -8.37 6.44 11.56
C TYR A 318 -9.12 5.80 10.39
N THR A 319 -9.15 4.48 10.33
CA THR A 319 -9.94 3.72 9.35
C THR A 319 -10.79 2.70 10.10
N ASP A 320 -12.09 2.73 9.89
CA ASP A 320 -13.01 1.74 10.45
C ASP A 320 -12.78 0.38 9.77
N MET A 321 -12.62 -0.67 10.57
CA MET A 321 -12.46 -2.05 10.11
C MET A 321 -13.62 -2.96 10.57
N GLY A 322 -14.76 -2.36 10.90
CA GLY A 322 -15.98 -3.07 11.23
C GLY A 322 -15.79 -4.11 12.33
N TYR A 323 -16.24 -5.32 12.07
CA TYR A 323 -16.22 -6.42 13.05
C TYR A 323 -14.82 -7.00 13.35
N LEU A 324 -13.79 -6.62 12.62
CA LEU A 324 -12.41 -7.03 12.94
C LEU A 324 -11.84 -6.31 14.17
N THR A 325 -12.53 -5.27 14.63
CA THR A 325 -12.11 -4.48 15.79
C THR A 325 -13.29 -4.30 16.73
N GLU A 326 -13.34 -5.05 17.84
CA GLU A 326 -14.41 -4.96 18.83
C GLU A 326 -14.41 -3.61 19.57
N ASP A 327 -13.22 -3.01 19.73
CA ASP A 327 -13.02 -1.73 20.42
C ASP A 327 -12.36 -0.70 19.52
N PHE A 328 -12.71 0.58 19.72
CA PHE A 328 -12.09 1.72 19.03
C PHE A 328 -10.55 1.73 19.14
N LEU A 329 -10.01 1.24 20.27
CA LEU A 329 -8.55 1.20 20.52
C LEU A 329 -7.83 0.09 19.75
N SER A 330 -8.55 -0.91 19.26
CA SER A 330 -7.99 -1.99 18.43
C SER A 330 -8.02 -1.70 16.92
N THR A 331 -8.61 -0.56 16.53
CA THR A 331 -8.68 -0.13 15.14
C THR A 331 -7.34 0.42 14.68
N PRO A 332 -6.89 0.15 13.44
CA PRO A 332 -5.62 0.65 12.94
C PRO A 332 -5.50 2.17 13.02
N MET A 333 -4.51 2.62 13.74
CA MET A 333 -4.16 4.04 13.86
C MET A 333 -2.86 4.29 13.11
N ARG A 334 -2.84 5.37 12.35
CA ARG A 334 -1.69 5.71 11.52
C ARG A 334 -1.21 7.10 11.80
N LEU A 335 0.08 7.21 12.02
CA LEU A 335 0.79 8.48 12.20
C LEU A 335 1.84 8.60 11.11
N SER A 336 1.91 9.76 10.46
CA SER A 336 2.93 10.03 9.45
C SER A 336 3.58 11.37 9.73
N LEU A 337 4.89 11.39 9.62
CA LEU A 337 5.74 12.58 9.70
C LEU A 337 6.44 12.75 8.35
N LYS A 338 6.30 13.93 7.74
CA LYS A 338 6.97 14.28 6.48
C LYS A 338 7.73 15.59 6.62
N LEU A 339 8.95 15.59 6.13
CA LEU A 339 9.81 16.76 6.04
C LEU A 339 10.05 17.10 4.58
N SER A 340 9.89 18.37 4.19
CA SER A 340 10.19 18.89 2.84
C SER A 340 11.19 20.03 2.97
N PHE A 341 12.35 19.96 2.30
CA PHE A 341 13.48 20.90 2.44
C PHE A 341 14.24 21.13 1.14
#